data_cde1fb0f5d7e70d8fb04aa5dda90b7fa
#
_entry.id   cde1fb0f5d7e70d8fb04aa5dda90b7fa
#
_cell.length_a   1.000
_cell.length_b   1.000
_cell.length_c   1.000
_cell.angle_alpha   90.00
_cell.angle_beta   90.00
_cell.angle_gamma   90.00
#
_symmetry.space_group_name_H-M   'P 1'
#
loop_
_entity.id
_entity.type
_entity.pdbx_description
1 polymer ?
#
loop_
_entity_poly.entity_id
_entity_poly.type
_entity_poly.pdbx_seq_one_letter_code
_entity_poly.pdbx_strand_id
1 'polypeptide(L)'
;MALEIKVLDYGDIELESSFLVLGRDCGRTRRVPTYGFLILGGPWPLVIDTGYRHNQIMESLGMRGLQFHENMIENQLAKYGVRMGDVRYVLHTHLHIDHAGKDELFPMNTTVIINRRELEYSVSGLMHPQYPAPDIKHLIDRLHTKDALRLEDLELTGMIELFPGCYMEAA
;
A
#
# COMPACT_ATOMS: atom_id res chain seq x y z
N MET A 1 1.82 2.46 -26.04
CA MET A 1 1.97 3.75 -25.33
C MET A 1 3.10 3.57 -24.33
N ALA A 2 3.85 4.61 -23.98
CA ALA A 2 4.86 4.52 -22.93
C ALA A 2 4.17 4.48 -21.56
N LEU A 3 4.72 3.70 -20.61
CA LEU A 3 4.26 3.71 -19.23
C LEU A 3 4.72 5.00 -18.54
N GLU A 4 3.86 5.56 -17.73
CA GLU A 4 4.15 6.75 -16.94
C GLU A 4 3.95 6.43 -15.45
N ILE A 5 4.91 6.85 -14.62
CA ILE A 5 4.85 6.73 -13.17
C ILE A 5 4.54 8.09 -12.57
N LYS A 6 3.48 8.18 -11.77
CA LYS A 6 3.10 9.37 -10.99
C LYS A 6 3.25 9.05 -9.52
N VAL A 7 3.86 9.97 -8.77
CA VAL A 7 3.98 9.86 -7.31
C VAL A 7 2.66 10.30 -6.68
N LEU A 8 2.15 9.48 -5.77
CA LEU A 8 1.02 9.79 -4.91
C LEU A 8 1.56 10.13 -3.52
N ASP A 9 1.30 11.33 -3.06
CA ASP A 9 1.74 11.83 -1.76
C ASP A 9 0.63 11.59 -0.71
N TYR A 10 0.87 10.64 0.19
CA TYR A 10 -0.08 10.26 1.24
C TYR A 10 0.17 10.96 2.58
N GLY A 11 1.02 12.00 2.58
CA GLY A 11 1.39 12.75 3.76
C GLY A 11 2.66 12.21 4.43
N ASP A 12 2.88 12.63 5.66
CA ASP A 12 4.11 12.30 6.39
C ASP A 12 3.82 11.55 7.67
N ILE A 13 4.87 10.95 8.21
CA ILE A 13 4.87 10.31 9.52
C ILE A 13 6.02 10.90 10.33
N GLU A 14 5.74 11.35 11.55
CA GLU A 14 6.75 11.68 12.56
C GLU A 14 6.97 10.45 13.44
N LEU A 15 8.21 9.98 13.49
CA LEU A 15 8.60 8.78 14.22
C LEU A 15 9.98 8.94 14.85
N GLU A 16 10.29 8.09 15.81
CA GLU A 16 11.59 8.02 16.44
C GLU A 16 12.62 7.38 15.49
N SER A 17 13.83 7.93 15.42
CA SER A 17 14.85 7.58 14.41
C SER A 17 15.25 6.11 14.38
N SER A 18 15.17 5.40 15.51
CA SER A 18 15.54 3.99 15.60
C SER A 18 14.58 3.06 14.85
N PHE A 19 13.36 3.53 14.49
CA PHE A 19 12.48 2.82 13.55
C PHE A 19 13.03 2.80 12.13
N LEU A 20 13.80 3.83 11.74
CA LEU A 20 14.38 3.90 10.39
C LEU A 20 15.68 3.11 10.30
N VAL A 21 16.52 3.25 11.33
CA VAL A 21 17.79 2.54 11.43
C VAL A 21 17.99 2.10 12.87
N LEU A 22 17.89 0.79 13.09
CA LEU A 22 17.95 0.20 14.43
C LEU A 22 19.14 0.74 15.23
N GLY A 23 18.84 1.30 16.42
CA GLY A 23 19.84 1.80 17.36
C GLY A 23 20.52 3.12 16.98
N ARG A 24 20.14 3.75 15.85
CA ARG A 24 20.73 5.01 15.40
C ARG A 24 19.88 6.21 15.81
N ASP A 25 20.52 7.25 16.33
CA ASP A 25 19.89 8.53 16.75
C ASP A 25 18.68 8.33 17.68
N CYS A 26 18.75 7.36 18.60
CA CYS A 26 17.67 7.07 19.56
C CYS A 26 17.23 8.34 20.31
N GLY A 27 15.92 8.48 20.50
CA GLY A 27 15.30 9.64 21.16
C GLY A 27 15.14 10.86 20.25
N ARG A 28 15.52 10.80 18.97
CA ARG A 28 15.31 11.88 18.02
C ARG A 28 14.11 11.57 17.14
N THR A 29 13.20 12.53 17.00
CA THR A 29 12.08 12.44 16.04
C THR A 29 12.54 12.83 14.63
N ARG A 30 12.07 12.07 13.65
CA ARG A 30 12.24 12.36 12.23
C ARG A 30 10.87 12.42 11.57
N ARG A 31 10.78 13.23 10.54
CA ARG A 31 9.62 13.29 9.64
C ARG A 31 9.99 12.66 8.31
N VAL A 32 9.21 11.69 7.89
CA VAL A 32 9.40 10.95 6.64
C VAL A 32 8.11 10.97 5.81
N PRO A 33 8.21 11.08 4.49
CA PRO A 33 7.04 11.05 3.63
C PRO A 33 6.54 9.62 3.44
N THR A 34 5.22 9.48 3.24
CA THR A 34 4.57 8.25 2.81
C THR A 34 4.12 8.41 1.37
N TYR A 35 4.64 7.57 0.48
CA TYR A 35 4.34 7.62 -0.94
C TYR A 35 3.70 6.34 -1.43
N GLY A 36 2.86 6.47 -2.46
CA GLY A 36 2.49 5.42 -3.38
C GLY A 36 2.74 5.86 -4.81
N PHE A 37 2.40 5.01 -5.76
CA PHE A 37 2.62 5.31 -7.17
C PHE A 37 1.39 4.95 -7.99
N LEU A 38 1.15 5.73 -9.03
CA LEU A 38 0.14 5.45 -10.05
C LEU A 38 0.84 5.19 -11.38
N ILE A 39 0.60 4.01 -11.95
CA ILE A 39 1.11 3.64 -13.27
C ILE A 39 0.00 3.88 -14.30
N LEU A 40 0.32 4.69 -15.30
CA LEU A 40 -0.54 5.04 -16.43
C LEU A 40 0.09 4.56 -17.76
N GLY A 41 -0.70 4.55 -18.83
CA GLY A 41 -0.23 4.14 -20.16
C GLY A 41 -0.29 2.63 -20.41
N GLY A 42 -0.59 1.83 -19.40
CA GLY A 42 -0.96 0.41 -19.52
C GLY A 42 -2.43 0.24 -19.92
N PRO A 43 -2.92 -1.01 -19.97
CA PRO A 43 -4.32 -1.31 -20.30
C PRO A 43 -5.30 -0.70 -19.28
N TRP A 44 -4.88 -0.56 -18.01
CA TRP A 44 -5.64 0.05 -16.92
C TRP A 44 -4.73 0.78 -15.95
N PRO A 45 -5.25 1.78 -15.20
CA PRO A 45 -4.53 2.36 -14.08
C PRO A 45 -4.19 1.28 -13.02
N LEU A 46 -2.93 1.28 -12.58
CA LEU A 46 -2.43 0.46 -11.47
C LEU A 46 -1.94 1.39 -10.36
N VAL A 47 -2.42 1.18 -9.13
CA VAL A 47 -1.93 1.87 -7.93
C VAL A 47 -0.96 0.95 -7.19
N ILE A 48 0.17 1.47 -6.74
CA ILE A 48 1.12 0.77 -5.88
C ILE A 48 1.09 1.43 -4.51
N ASP A 49 0.72 0.69 -3.49
CA ASP A 49 0.47 1.08 -2.10
C ASP A 49 -0.62 2.16 -1.96
N THR A 50 -1.26 2.20 -0.80
CA THR A 50 -2.45 3.04 -0.56
C THR A 50 -2.30 4.01 0.62
N GLY A 51 -1.11 4.03 1.25
CA GLY A 51 -0.85 4.87 2.42
C GLY A 51 -1.50 4.32 3.70
N TYR A 52 -1.43 5.08 4.78
CA TYR A 52 -2.05 4.71 6.05
C TYR A 52 -3.51 5.19 6.14
N ARG A 53 -4.30 4.48 6.95
CA ARG A 53 -5.76 4.64 7.05
C ARG A 53 -6.17 6.05 7.50
N HIS A 54 -5.63 6.53 8.60
CA HIS A 54 -5.86 7.86 9.18
C HIS A 54 -4.78 8.19 10.20
N ASN A 55 -4.64 9.47 10.56
CA ASN A 55 -3.56 9.93 11.45
C ASN A 55 -3.47 9.15 12.77
N GLN A 56 -4.61 8.87 13.40
CA GLN A 56 -4.66 8.20 14.71
C GLN A 56 -4.18 6.75 14.68
N ILE A 57 -4.21 6.07 13.52
CA ILE A 57 -3.76 4.67 13.47
C ILE A 57 -2.25 4.57 13.76
N MET A 58 -1.49 5.62 13.44
CA MET A 58 -0.04 5.67 13.65
C MET A 58 0.32 5.74 15.14
N GLU A 59 -0.60 6.20 16.00
CA GLU A 59 -0.39 6.29 17.45
C GLU A 59 -0.20 4.90 18.09
N SER A 60 -0.71 3.84 17.47
CA SER A 60 -0.51 2.45 17.94
C SER A 60 0.97 2.04 17.94
N LEU A 61 1.81 2.70 17.13
CA LEU A 61 3.25 2.51 17.05
C LEU A 61 4.04 3.64 17.72
N GLY A 62 3.36 4.54 18.47
CA GLY A 62 4.00 5.72 19.06
C GLY A 62 4.45 6.76 18.02
N MET A 63 3.86 6.72 16.84
CA MET A 63 4.12 7.63 15.72
C MET A 63 3.02 8.67 15.58
N ARG A 64 3.27 9.73 14.83
CA ARG A 64 2.28 10.75 14.51
C ARG A 64 2.06 10.84 13.01
N GLY A 65 0.84 10.56 12.56
CA GLY A 65 0.45 10.76 11.17
C GLY A 65 0.17 12.24 10.87
N LEU A 66 0.58 12.70 9.70
CA LEU A 66 0.39 14.05 9.18
C LEU A 66 -0.21 13.96 7.76
N GLN A 67 -1.45 13.49 7.70
CA GLN A 67 -2.23 13.38 6.46
C GLN A 67 -3.33 14.43 6.48
N PHE A 68 -3.42 15.21 5.42
CA PHE A 68 -4.40 16.26 5.19
C PHE A 68 -5.35 15.89 4.06
N HIS A 69 -6.31 16.76 3.77
CA HIS A 69 -7.29 16.52 2.71
C HIS A 69 -6.65 16.22 1.34
N GLU A 70 -5.63 17.00 0.98
CA GLU A 70 -4.90 16.84 -0.28
C GLU A 70 -4.13 15.50 -0.39
N ASN A 71 -3.81 14.87 0.75
CA ASN A 71 -3.10 13.58 0.79
C ASN A 71 -4.05 12.37 0.71
N MET A 72 -5.37 12.59 0.73
CA MET A 72 -6.32 11.50 0.57
C MET A 72 -6.17 10.88 -0.82
N ILE A 73 -6.20 9.55 -0.89
CA ILE A 73 -5.90 8.80 -2.13
C ILE A 73 -6.81 9.22 -3.29
N GLU A 74 -8.09 9.47 -3.03
CA GLU A 74 -9.04 9.93 -4.03
C GLU A 74 -8.64 11.30 -4.62
N ASN A 75 -8.09 12.21 -3.80
CA ASN A 75 -7.62 13.51 -4.25
C ASN A 75 -6.27 13.39 -4.99
N GLN A 76 -5.41 12.48 -4.55
CA GLN A 76 -4.15 12.19 -5.23
C GLN A 76 -4.40 11.62 -6.64
N LEU A 77 -5.33 10.69 -6.79
CA LEU A 77 -5.72 10.13 -8.09
C LEU A 77 -6.39 11.18 -8.98
N ALA A 78 -7.25 12.04 -8.40
CA ALA A 78 -7.94 13.10 -9.13
C ALA A 78 -6.98 14.10 -9.79
N LYS A 79 -5.79 14.34 -9.23
CA LYS A 79 -4.73 15.17 -9.84
C LYS A 79 -4.34 14.69 -11.24
N TYR A 80 -4.50 13.39 -11.49
CA TYR A 80 -4.16 12.74 -12.76
C TYR A 80 -5.39 12.33 -13.57
N GLY A 81 -6.59 12.81 -13.18
CA GLY A 81 -7.84 12.51 -13.87
C GLY A 81 -8.35 11.09 -13.67
N VAL A 82 -7.87 10.37 -12.65
CA VAL A 82 -8.25 8.99 -12.32
C VAL A 82 -9.21 8.99 -11.14
N ARG A 83 -10.32 8.27 -11.25
CA ARG A 83 -11.26 8.04 -10.14
C ARG A 83 -10.96 6.67 -9.51
N MET A 84 -11.35 6.49 -8.26
CA MET A 84 -11.18 5.20 -7.54
C MET A 84 -11.75 4.02 -8.33
N GLY A 85 -12.93 4.19 -8.96
CA GLY A 85 -13.57 3.15 -9.77
C GLY A 85 -12.90 2.85 -11.12
N ASP A 86 -11.97 3.70 -11.58
CA ASP A 86 -11.21 3.49 -12.82
C ASP A 86 -9.97 2.61 -12.56
N VAL A 87 -9.54 2.48 -11.29
CA VAL A 87 -8.39 1.67 -10.90
C VAL A 87 -8.76 0.19 -10.97
N ARG A 88 -8.08 -0.55 -11.82
CA ARG A 88 -8.31 -2.00 -11.99
C ARG A 88 -7.48 -2.83 -11.04
N TYR A 89 -6.28 -2.37 -10.73
CA TYR A 89 -5.34 -3.09 -9.89
C TYR A 89 -4.75 -2.19 -8.80
N VAL A 90 -4.68 -2.73 -7.59
CA VAL A 90 -3.87 -2.20 -6.49
C VAL A 90 -2.81 -3.26 -6.18
N LEU A 91 -1.54 -2.88 -6.19
CA LEU A 91 -0.44 -3.77 -5.83
C LEU A 91 0.18 -3.27 -4.54
N HIS A 92 0.39 -4.17 -3.58
CA HIS A 92 1.15 -3.83 -2.38
C HIS A 92 2.58 -4.33 -2.47
N THR A 93 3.51 -3.43 -2.14
CA THR A 93 4.90 -3.80 -1.88
C THR A 93 4.97 -4.70 -0.66
N HIS A 94 4.24 -4.33 0.40
CA HIS A 94 4.00 -5.09 1.63
C HIS A 94 2.77 -4.51 2.37
N LEU A 95 2.36 -5.12 3.49
CA LEU A 95 1.10 -4.80 4.17
C LEU A 95 1.27 -4.00 5.48
N HIS A 96 2.41 -3.34 5.70
CA HIS A 96 2.54 -2.49 6.88
C HIS A 96 1.51 -1.35 6.88
N ILE A 97 1.27 -0.86 8.07
CA ILE A 97 0.31 0.18 8.44
C ILE A 97 0.29 1.41 7.51
N ASP A 98 1.42 1.76 6.92
CA ASP A 98 1.62 2.92 6.06
C ASP A 98 1.53 2.61 4.56
N HIS A 99 1.25 1.37 4.18
CA HIS A 99 1.15 0.91 2.79
C HIS A 99 -0.23 0.41 2.38
N ALA A 100 -0.95 -0.31 3.27
CA ALA A 100 -2.20 -1.01 2.92
C ALA A 100 -3.45 -0.44 3.61
N GLY A 101 -3.40 0.80 4.10
CA GLY A 101 -4.43 1.34 4.98
C GLY A 101 -5.73 1.78 4.30
N LYS A 102 -5.82 1.79 2.94
CA LYS A 102 -6.98 2.36 2.23
C LYS A 102 -7.58 1.46 1.16
N ASP A 103 -7.31 0.17 1.20
CA ASP A 103 -7.84 -0.79 0.23
C ASP A 103 -9.36 -0.88 0.23
N GLU A 104 -9.98 -0.65 1.37
CA GLU A 104 -11.44 -0.67 1.51
C GLU A 104 -12.15 0.41 0.69
N LEU A 105 -11.45 1.48 0.31
CA LEU A 105 -12.00 2.55 -0.52
C LEU A 105 -12.13 2.15 -1.99
N PHE A 106 -11.41 1.12 -2.42
CA PHE A 106 -11.54 0.58 -3.77
C PHE A 106 -12.69 -0.43 -3.85
N PRO A 107 -13.47 -0.39 -4.93
CA PRO A 107 -14.56 -1.34 -5.11
C PRO A 107 -14.04 -2.79 -5.21
N MET A 108 -14.89 -3.78 -4.91
CA MET A 108 -14.50 -5.19 -4.91
C MET A 108 -14.17 -5.74 -6.31
N ASN A 109 -14.47 -5.02 -7.38
CA ASN A 109 -14.02 -5.36 -8.73
C ASN A 109 -12.61 -4.82 -9.06
N THR A 110 -12.00 -4.05 -8.16
CA THR A 110 -10.56 -3.77 -8.17
C THR A 110 -9.83 -4.97 -7.58
N THR A 111 -8.88 -5.53 -8.31
CA THR A 111 -8.07 -6.66 -7.83
C THR A 111 -6.88 -6.14 -7.02
N VAL A 112 -6.79 -6.52 -5.76
CA VAL A 112 -5.58 -6.30 -4.96
C VAL A 112 -4.59 -7.42 -5.26
N ILE A 113 -3.34 -7.07 -5.52
CA ILE A 113 -2.25 -8.00 -5.84
C ILE A 113 -1.21 -7.94 -4.72
N ILE A 114 -0.82 -9.08 -4.19
CA ILE A 114 0.14 -9.17 -3.09
C ILE A 114 0.93 -10.47 -3.15
N ASN A 115 2.14 -10.46 -2.62
CA ASN A 115 2.87 -11.70 -2.37
C ASN A 115 2.15 -12.54 -1.31
N ARG A 116 1.93 -13.82 -1.58
CA ARG A 116 1.28 -14.78 -0.67
C ARG A 116 1.89 -14.76 0.73
N ARG A 117 3.20 -14.80 0.83
CA ARG A 117 3.90 -14.80 2.13
C ARG A 117 3.64 -13.55 2.95
N GLU A 118 3.48 -12.41 2.32
CA GLU A 118 3.17 -11.18 3.04
C GLU A 118 1.80 -11.25 3.72
N LEU A 119 0.80 -11.80 3.03
CA LEU A 119 -0.51 -12.04 3.65
C LEU A 119 -0.40 -13.06 4.79
N GLU A 120 0.29 -14.18 4.58
CA GLU A 120 0.51 -15.20 5.62
C GLU A 120 1.22 -14.61 6.85
N TYR A 121 2.24 -13.79 6.63
CA TYR A 121 2.97 -13.13 7.71
C TYR A 121 2.10 -12.12 8.45
N SER A 122 1.32 -11.31 7.75
CA SER A 122 0.44 -10.29 8.34
C SER A 122 -0.62 -10.88 9.28
N VAL A 123 -1.10 -12.10 9.04
CA VAL A 123 -2.06 -12.81 9.90
C VAL A 123 -1.40 -13.66 10.97
N SER A 124 -0.07 -13.78 11.00
CA SER A 124 0.67 -14.58 11.98
C SER A 124 0.63 -14.03 13.40
N GLY A 125 0.34 -12.73 13.55
CA GLY A 125 0.35 -12.02 14.83
C GLY A 125 1.74 -11.61 15.33
N LEU A 126 2.83 -11.93 14.60
CA LEU A 126 4.21 -11.66 15.03
C LEU A 126 4.54 -10.17 15.12
N MET A 127 3.97 -9.35 14.22
CA MET A 127 4.22 -7.91 14.14
C MET A 127 2.91 -7.12 14.23
N HIS A 128 2.03 -7.54 15.12
CA HIS A 128 0.65 -7.06 15.23
C HIS A 128 0.44 -5.53 15.10
N PRO A 129 1.23 -4.64 15.75
CA PRO A 129 0.97 -3.21 15.59
C PRO A 129 1.26 -2.67 14.18
N GLN A 130 2.13 -3.34 13.43
CA GLN A 130 2.48 -2.94 12.06
C GLN A 130 1.48 -3.44 11.02
N TYR A 131 0.65 -4.42 11.38
CA TYR A 131 -0.42 -4.99 10.57
C TYR A 131 -1.78 -4.74 11.23
N PRO A 132 -2.38 -3.56 11.09
CA PRO A 132 -3.64 -3.23 11.75
C PRO A 132 -4.76 -4.18 11.32
N ALA A 133 -5.48 -4.71 12.29
CA ALA A 133 -6.56 -5.67 12.04
C ALA A 133 -7.61 -5.18 11.01
N PRO A 134 -8.03 -3.89 10.98
CA PRO A 134 -8.96 -3.42 9.96
C PRO A 134 -8.44 -3.56 8.53
N ASP A 135 -7.13 -3.32 8.31
CA ASP A 135 -6.51 -3.36 6.98
C ASP A 135 -6.38 -4.80 6.50
N ILE A 136 -5.95 -5.72 7.40
CA ILE A 136 -5.81 -7.14 7.07
C ILE A 136 -7.17 -7.84 6.90
N LYS A 137 -8.15 -7.51 7.75
CA LYS A 137 -9.49 -8.10 7.66
C LYS A 137 -10.15 -7.82 6.30
N HIS A 138 -9.97 -6.62 5.78
CA HIS A 138 -10.49 -6.27 4.47
C HIS A 138 -9.90 -7.14 3.34
N LEU A 139 -8.63 -7.53 3.43
CA LEU A 139 -8.00 -8.45 2.47
C LEU A 139 -8.59 -9.86 2.56
N ILE A 140 -8.98 -10.31 3.76
CA ILE A 140 -9.67 -11.60 3.93
C ILE A 140 -11.06 -11.55 3.27
N ASP A 141 -11.79 -10.45 3.40
CA ASP A 141 -13.07 -10.28 2.69
C ASP A 141 -12.87 -10.32 1.18
N ARG A 142 -11.79 -9.74 0.65
CA ARG A 142 -11.41 -9.82 -0.76
C ARG A 142 -11.02 -11.22 -1.20
N LEU A 143 -10.36 -12.01 -0.36
CA LEU A 143 -10.01 -13.41 -0.65
C LEU A 143 -11.24 -14.27 -0.94
N HIS A 144 -12.37 -13.98 -0.28
CA HIS A 144 -13.63 -14.67 -0.48
C HIS A 144 -14.51 -14.05 -1.58
N THR A 145 -14.02 -13.04 -2.27
CA THR A 145 -14.72 -12.37 -3.38
C THR A 145 -13.99 -12.68 -4.70
N LYS A 146 -14.74 -13.16 -5.70
CA LYS A 146 -14.15 -13.53 -6.99
C LYS A 146 -13.36 -12.38 -7.60
N ASP A 147 -12.12 -12.67 -8.00
CA ASP A 147 -11.17 -11.75 -8.67
C ASP A 147 -10.82 -10.47 -7.87
N ALA A 148 -11.20 -10.38 -6.58
CA ALA A 148 -10.91 -9.21 -5.76
C ALA A 148 -9.53 -9.24 -5.09
N LEU A 149 -8.93 -10.43 -4.95
CA LEU A 149 -7.56 -10.63 -4.44
C LEU A 149 -6.80 -11.61 -5.33
N ARG A 150 -5.56 -11.27 -5.67
CA ARG A 150 -4.62 -12.12 -6.38
C ARG A 150 -3.37 -12.30 -5.53
N LEU A 151 -3.13 -13.56 -5.12
CA LEU A 151 -1.95 -13.94 -4.36
C LEU A 151 -0.88 -14.47 -5.32
N GLU A 152 0.27 -13.80 -5.35
CA GLU A 152 1.41 -14.22 -6.13
C GLU A 152 2.43 -14.93 -5.23
N ASP A 153 3.02 -15.99 -5.76
CA ASP A 153 4.07 -16.74 -5.08
C ASP A 153 5.41 -16.43 -5.75
N LEU A 154 5.96 -15.26 -5.43
CA LEU A 154 7.17 -14.75 -6.05
C LEU A 154 8.41 -15.58 -5.73
N GLU A 155 8.39 -16.37 -4.67
CA GLU A 155 9.49 -17.28 -4.36
C GLU A 155 9.56 -18.47 -5.32
N LEU A 156 8.42 -18.88 -5.85
CA LEU A 156 8.36 -19.94 -6.86
C LEU A 156 8.57 -19.39 -8.27
N THR A 157 8.00 -18.22 -8.57
CA THR A 157 8.01 -17.66 -9.93
C THR A 157 9.17 -16.72 -10.19
N GLY A 158 9.79 -16.16 -9.13
CA GLY A 158 10.83 -15.15 -9.20
C GLY A 158 10.31 -13.79 -9.65
N MET A 159 9.73 -13.71 -10.83
CA MET A 159 9.18 -12.49 -11.42
C MET A 159 7.93 -12.82 -12.22
N ILE A 160 6.94 -11.93 -12.18
CA ILE A 160 5.72 -12.02 -12.98
C ILE A 160 5.49 -10.73 -13.78
N GLU A 161 5.01 -10.85 -15.00
CA GLU A 161 4.54 -9.72 -15.78
C GLU A 161 3.06 -9.45 -15.46
N LEU A 162 2.75 -8.24 -14.96
CA LEU A 162 1.38 -7.82 -14.65
C LEU A 162 0.64 -7.41 -15.93
N PHE A 163 1.33 -6.71 -16.81
CA PHE A 163 0.94 -6.35 -18.18
C PHE A 163 2.21 -5.91 -18.94
N PRO A 164 2.18 -5.82 -20.29
CA PRO A 164 3.38 -5.56 -21.08
C PRO A 164 4.24 -4.41 -20.59
N GLY A 165 5.47 -4.73 -20.16
CA GLY A 165 6.46 -3.78 -19.64
C GLY A 165 6.34 -3.44 -18.14
N CYS A 166 5.41 -4.05 -17.40
CA CYS A 166 5.27 -3.88 -15.95
C CYS A 166 5.46 -5.23 -15.25
N TYR A 167 6.48 -5.31 -14.40
CA TYR A 167 6.88 -6.55 -13.73
C TYR A 167 6.83 -6.38 -12.22
N MET A 168 6.51 -7.46 -11.52
CA MET A 168 6.59 -7.60 -10.06
C MET A 168 7.61 -8.70 -9.76
N GLU A 169 8.56 -8.40 -8.88
CA GLU A 169 9.56 -9.36 -8.38
C GLU A 169 9.71 -9.23 -6.86
N ALA A 170 10.24 -10.28 -6.23
CA ALA A 170 10.57 -10.22 -4.81
C ALA A 170 11.82 -9.36 -4.61
N ALA A 171 11.78 -8.46 -3.59
CA ALA A 171 12.90 -7.63 -3.17
C ALA A 171 13.76 -8.33 -2.10
#